data_40154958fff75deae0527ff835c7e5fb
#
_entry.id   40154958fff75deae0527ff835c7e5fb
#
_cell.length_a   1.000
_cell.length_b   1.000
_cell.length_c   1.000
_cell.angle_alpha   90.00
_cell.angle_beta   90.00
_cell.angle_gamma   90.00
#
_symmetry.space_group_name_H-M   'P 1'
#
loop_
_entity.id
_entity.type
_entity.pdbx_description
1 polymer ?
#
loop_
_entity_poly.entity_id
_entity_poly.type
_entity_poly.pdbx_seq_one_letter_code
_entity_poly.pdbx_strand_id
1 'polypeptide(L)'
;MKWEMLLIGLLILIPLQGMHTIAMNTPPFWEGDVVLIKNTTFTVVAESGKSYTISYTTALGALDMASKAGNFSYTVSDEWYEQFGSLLITSIAGKKNEGTNGWQYWVNYPDEPLPWVGADKYEVKDGDTVDFFYGGFGVTPDTTEMLIRIHVHVVEDNEAPYIDIIKPEEGGIYIFDREILKLPSKTAFIIGELTVEATAGDELSGIKYVEFYLDGNLQAKIDNEPYVWKLEDVAGKHILEAKAIDNAGNIAKTERIIWILPL
;
A
#
# COMPACT_ATOMS: atom_id res chain seq x y z
N MET A 1 52.03 55.13 -55.09
CA MET A 1 51.59 55.52 -53.75
C MET A 1 50.29 54.78 -53.49
N LYS A 2 50.33 53.67 -52.73
CA LYS A 2 49.19 52.91 -52.36
C LYS A 2 48.76 53.27 -50.94
N TRP A 3 47.52 53.67 -50.77
CA TRP A 3 46.89 53.88 -49.49
C TRP A 3 46.24 52.61 -49.01
N GLU A 4 46.73 52.02 -47.96
CA GLU A 4 46.06 50.92 -47.27
C GLU A 4 45.10 51.49 -46.21
N MET A 5 43.81 51.25 -46.42
CA MET A 5 42.78 51.54 -45.42
C MET A 5 42.78 50.43 -44.40
N LEU A 6 43.14 50.76 -43.15
CA LEU A 6 42.99 49.89 -41.99
C LEU A 6 41.51 49.91 -41.58
N LEU A 7 40.81 48.78 -41.79
CA LEU A 7 39.48 48.56 -41.22
C LEU A 7 39.63 48.04 -39.76
N ILE A 8 39.42 48.96 -38.80
CA ILE A 8 39.31 48.56 -37.41
C ILE A 8 37.91 47.98 -37.17
N GLY A 9 37.84 46.64 -37.14
CA GLY A 9 36.61 45.97 -36.74
C GLY A 9 36.30 46.16 -35.27
N LEU A 10 35.28 46.95 -34.99
CA LEU A 10 34.74 47.10 -33.63
C LEU A 10 33.96 45.84 -33.24
N LEU A 11 34.59 44.95 -32.44
CA LEU A 11 33.94 43.79 -31.88
C LEU A 11 33.02 44.28 -30.74
N ILE A 12 31.74 44.45 -31.01
CA ILE A 12 30.75 44.67 -29.98
C ILE A 12 30.55 43.38 -29.21
N LEU A 13 31.19 43.26 -28.06
CA LEU A 13 30.86 42.23 -27.05
C LEU A 13 29.47 42.55 -26.51
N ILE A 14 28.45 41.88 -27.05
CA ILE A 14 27.14 41.82 -26.42
C ILE A 14 27.31 40.92 -25.19
N PRO A 15 27.10 41.41 -23.95
CA PRO A 15 27.08 40.51 -22.81
C PRO A 15 25.94 39.56 -23.00
N LEU A 16 26.24 38.25 -23.02
CA LEU A 16 25.22 37.21 -22.80
C LEU A 16 24.66 37.49 -21.40
N GLN A 17 23.58 38.25 -21.36
CA GLN A 17 22.74 38.31 -20.17
C GLN A 17 22.22 36.89 -20.00
N GLY A 18 22.53 36.28 -18.86
CA GLY A 18 22.11 34.94 -18.51
C GLY A 18 20.60 34.83 -18.79
N MET A 19 20.23 33.83 -19.58
CA MET A 19 18.87 33.37 -19.61
C MET A 19 18.53 32.98 -18.16
N HIS A 20 17.88 33.86 -17.43
CA HIS A 20 17.14 33.48 -16.26
C HIS A 20 16.04 32.56 -16.81
N THR A 21 16.21 31.27 -16.66
CA THR A 21 15.10 30.35 -16.73
C THR A 21 14.10 30.83 -15.69
N ILE A 22 13.02 31.45 -16.16
CA ILE A 22 11.88 31.73 -15.31
C ILE A 22 11.39 30.34 -14.91
N ALA A 23 11.60 29.96 -13.66
CA ALA A 23 10.98 28.79 -13.09
C ALA A 23 9.48 28.99 -13.33
N MET A 24 8.90 28.17 -14.21
CA MET A 24 7.46 28.11 -14.34
C MET A 24 6.97 27.39 -13.09
N ASN A 25 6.61 28.15 -12.07
CA ASN A 25 6.00 27.65 -10.85
C ASN A 25 4.58 27.17 -11.20
N THR A 26 4.48 26.08 -11.97
CA THR A 26 3.21 25.44 -12.25
C THR A 26 2.74 24.83 -10.92
N PRO A 27 1.54 25.19 -10.42
CA PRO A 27 1.07 24.56 -9.18
C PRO A 27 1.00 23.05 -9.38
N PRO A 28 1.28 22.23 -8.36
CA PRO A 28 1.14 20.80 -8.43
C PRO A 28 -0.26 20.40 -8.91
N PHE A 29 -0.34 19.36 -9.75
CA PHE A 29 -1.62 18.73 -10.09
C PHE A 29 -2.29 18.18 -8.82
N TRP A 30 -1.47 17.63 -7.93
CA TRP A 30 -1.87 17.19 -6.60
C TRP A 30 -0.73 17.43 -5.60
N GLU A 31 -1.09 17.91 -4.42
CA GLU A 31 -0.18 18.06 -3.29
C GLU A 31 -0.93 17.71 -2.02
N GLY A 32 -0.32 16.92 -1.14
CA GLY A 32 -0.94 16.53 0.12
C GLY A 32 -0.10 15.58 0.94
N ASP A 33 -0.61 15.29 2.13
CA ASP A 33 -0.02 14.37 3.09
C ASP A 33 -0.53 12.96 2.86
N VAL A 34 0.36 11.97 3.03
CA VAL A 34 0.01 10.55 3.06
C VAL A 34 0.62 9.87 4.27
N VAL A 35 -0.12 8.93 4.86
CA VAL A 35 0.37 8.09 5.95
C VAL A 35 0.73 6.71 5.41
N LEU A 36 1.98 6.30 5.60
CA LEU A 36 2.51 4.99 5.21
C LEU A 36 2.77 4.17 6.46
N ILE A 37 2.21 2.97 6.50
CA ILE A 37 2.34 2.09 7.66
C ILE A 37 3.48 1.12 7.41
N LYS A 38 4.47 1.07 8.31
CA LYS A 38 5.59 0.13 8.22
C LYS A 38 5.11 -1.32 8.20
N ASN A 39 5.88 -2.16 7.51
CA ASN A 39 5.62 -3.60 7.36
C ASN A 39 4.33 -3.96 6.64
N THR A 40 3.63 -2.98 6.06
CA THR A 40 2.45 -3.23 5.23
C THR A 40 2.81 -3.19 3.75
N THR A 41 2.00 -3.88 2.93
CA THR A 41 2.21 -4.00 1.49
C THR A 41 0.91 -3.81 0.73
N PHE A 42 1.03 -3.46 -0.55
CA PHE A 42 -0.08 -3.43 -1.49
C PHE A 42 0.28 -4.20 -2.74
N THR A 43 -0.73 -4.54 -3.53
CA THR A 43 -0.54 -5.21 -4.81
C THR A 43 -0.80 -4.24 -5.94
N VAL A 44 0.17 -4.11 -6.85
CA VAL A 44 0.01 -3.39 -8.10
C VAL A 44 0.00 -4.39 -9.26
N VAL A 45 -0.88 -4.17 -10.24
CA VAL A 45 -0.96 -4.99 -11.46
C VAL A 45 -0.28 -4.22 -12.58
N ALA A 46 0.79 -4.79 -13.14
CA ALA A 46 1.49 -4.21 -14.27
C ALA A 46 0.69 -4.35 -15.58
N GLU A 47 1.07 -3.60 -16.62
CA GLU A 47 0.42 -3.64 -17.94
C GLU A 47 0.43 -5.04 -18.58
N SER A 48 1.39 -5.90 -18.22
CA SER A 48 1.42 -7.31 -18.62
C SER A 48 0.30 -8.17 -18.00
N GLY A 49 -0.40 -7.66 -16.96
CA GLY A 49 -1.35 -8.40 -16.13
C GLY A 49 -0.72 -9.12 -14.95
N LYS A 50 0.61 -9.07 -14.77
CA LYS A 50 1.32 -9.67 -13.63
C LYS A 50 1.18 -8.79 -12.40
N SER A 51 0.98 -9.42 -11.24
CA SER A 51 0.85 -8.77 -9.94
C SER A 51 2.18 -8.71 -9.20
N TYR A 52 2.45 -7.59 -8.56
CA TYR A 52 3.63 -7.34 -7.74
C TYR A 52 3.23 -6.83 -6.36
N THR A 53 3.82 -7.41 -5.32
CA THR A 53 3.63 -6.95 -3.94
C THR A 53 4.72 -5.95 -3.60
N ILE A 54 4.31 -4.74 -3.24
CA ILE A 54 5.20 -3.59 -2.98
C ILE A 54 4.99 -3.12 -1.54
N SER A 55 6.09 -2.74 -0.86
CA SER A 55 5.99 -2.11 0.47
C SER A 55 5.34 -0.73 0.35
N TYR A 56 4.45 -0.41 1.29
CA TYR A 56 3.91 0.95 1.37
C TYR A 56 4.98 2.00 1.72
N THR A 57 6.05 1.63 2.43
CA THR A 57 7.14 2.56 2.75
C THR A 57 8.11 2.80 1.59
N THR A 58 7.63 2.72 0.34
CA THR A 58 8.39 3.07 -0.85
C THR A 58 7.84 4.33 -1.53
N ALA A 59 8.63 4.96 -2.40
CA ALA A 59 8.15 6.09 -3.20
C ALA A 59 6.91 5.71 -4.03
N LEU A 60 6.84 4.47 -4.56
CA LEU A 60 5.65 3.97 -5.26
C LEU A 60 4.47 3.78 -4.30
N GLY A 61 4.71 3.35 -3.05
CA GLY A 61 3.68 3.29 -2.01
C GLY A 61 3.11 4.66 -1.67
N ALA A 62 3.96 5.69 -1.61
CA ALA A 62 3.51 7.07 -1.45
C ALA A 62 2.62 7.51 -2.62
N LEU A 63 2.98 7.17 -3.87
CA LEU A 63 2.14 7.45 -5.05
C LEU A 63 0.80 6.71 -4.99
N ASP A 64 0.79 5.45 -4.54
CA ASP A 64 -0.44 4.66 -4.41
C ASP A 64 -1.41 5.31 -3.41
N MET A 65 -0.91 5.75 -2.26
CA MET A 65 -1.72 6.46 -1.26
C MET A 65 -2.19 7.83 -1.77
N ALA A 66 -1.33 8.59 -2.43
CA ALA A 66 -1.69 9.86 -3.05
C ALA A 66 -2.75 9.69 -4.14
N SER A 67 -2.66 8.63 -4.95
CA SER A 67 -3.64 8.33 -5.99
C SER A 67 -5.04 8.08 -5.42
N LYS A 68 -5.12 7.37 -4.29
CA LYS A 68 -6.36 7.12 -3.56
C LYS A 68 -6.93 8.40 -2.95
N ALA A 69 -6.08 9.19 -2.27
CA ALA A 69 -6.49 10.46 -1.66
C ALA A 69 -6.93 11.51 -2.69
N GLY A 70 -6.22 11.60 -3.82
CA GLY A 70 -6.48 12.54 -4.90
C GLY A 70 -7.46 12.05 -5.96
N ASN A 71 -7.98 10.82 -5.85
CA ASN A 71 -8.88 10.17 -6.81
C ASN A 71 -8.33 10.22 -8.26
N PHE A 72 -7.05 9.90 -8.43
CA PHE A 72 -6.43 9.72 -9.74
C PHE A 72 -5.81 8.34 -9.86
N SER A 73 -5.51 7.90 -11.08
CA SER A 73 -4.90 6.59 -11.34
C SER A 73 -3.46 6.72 -11.80
N TYR A 74 -2.70 5.65 -11.66
CA TYR A 74 -1.40 5.47 -12.28
C TYR A 74 -1.29 4.08 -12.90
N THR A 75 -0.35 3.89 -13.81
CA THR A 75 -0.03 2.60 -14.42
C THR A 75 1.47 2.34 -14.36
N VAL A 76 1.82 1.05 -14.28
CA VAL A 76 3.20 0.60 -14.26
C VAL A 76 3.43 -0.49 -15.31
N SER A 77 4.62 -0.51 -15.90
CA SER A 77 5.09 -1.57 -16.79
C SER A 77 6.18 -2.39 -16.12
N ASP A 78 6.18 -3.69 -16.39
CA ASP A 78 7.20 -4.65 -15.99
C ASP A 78 8.08 -5.12 -17.16
N GLU A 79 8.02 -4.44 -18.30
CA GLU A 79 8.78 -4.77 -19.51
C GLU A 79 10.29 -4.93 -19.24
N TRP A 80 10.82 -4.08 -18.36
CA TRP A 80 12.25 -4.04 -18.02
C TRP A 80 12.56 -4.65 -16.65
N TYR A 81 11.57 -5.27 -16.00
CA TYR A 81 11.73 -5.77 -14.63
C TYR A 81 12.82 -6.82 -14.47
N GLU A 82 12.98 -7.73 -15.44
CA GLU A 82 14.03 -8.75 -15.41
C GLU A 82 15.45 -8.15 -15.51
N GLN A 83 15.58 -7.02 -16.19
CA GLN A 83 16.88 -6.35 -16.38
C GLN A 83 17.22 -5.42 -15.21
N PHE A 84 16.26 -4.68 -14.67
CA PHE A 84 16.50 -3.63 -13.67
C PHE A 84 15.94 -3.97 -12.28
N GLY A 85 15.13 -5.01 -12.16
CA GLY A 85 14.51 -5.42 -10.89
C GLY A 85 13.44 -4.45 -10.36
N SER A 86 12.93 -3.56 -11.23
CA SER A 86 12.05 -2.47 -10.85
C SER A 86 10.94 -2.22 -11.87
N LEU A 87 9.82 -1.70 -11.40
CA LEU A 87 8.68 -1.29 -12.22
C LEU A 87 8.89 0.11 -12.79
N LEU A 88 8.49 0.32 -14.05
CA LEU A 88 8.46 1.63 -14.69
C LEU A 88 7.07 2.25 -14.59
N ILE A 89 6.95 3.45 -14.06
CA ILE A 89 5.68 4.21 -14.09
C ILE A 89 5.46 4.69 -15.54
N THR A 90 4.33 4.31 -16.14
CA THR A 90 4.00 4.62 -17.53
C THR A 90 2.96 5.72 -17.67
N SER A 91 2.15 5.95 -16.63
CA SER A 91 1.16 7.04 -16.61
C SER A 91 0.82 7.43 -15.18
N ILE A 92 0.56 8.73 -14.94
CA ILE A 92 -0.09 9.25 -13.73
C ILE A 92 -1.17 10.24 -14.15
N ALA A 93 -2.37 10.14 -13.54
CA ALA A 93 -3.52 11.02 -13.81
C ALA A 93 -3.83 11.19 -15.32
N GLY A 94 -3.68 10.10 -16.07
CA GLY A 94 -3.93 10.08 -17.53
C GLY A 94 -2.80 10.61 -18.40
N LYS A 95 -1.75 11.25 -17.83
CA LYS A 95 -0.57 11.69 -18.57
C LYS A 95 0.38 10.51 -18.77
N LYS A 96 0.51 10.06 -20.01
CA LYS A 96 1.36 8.90 -20.39
C LYS A 96 2.77 9.34 -20.78
N ASN A 97 3.73 8.43 -20.60
CA ASN A 97 5.07 8.59 -21.18
C ASN A 97 4.97 8.69 -22.71
N GLU A 98 5.69 9.65 -23.32
CA GLU A 98 5.67 9.86 -24.76
C GLU A 98 7.04 10.31 -25.28
N GLY A 99 7.58 9.58 -26.27
CA GLY A 99 8.88 9.86 -26.85
C GLY A 99 10.00 9.80 -25.82
N THR A 100 10.67 10.92 -25.59
CA THR A 100 11.74 11.07 -24.57
C THR A 100 11.23 11.64 -23.25
N ASN A 101 9.95 11.96 -23.16
CA ASN A 101 9.33 12.47 -21.93
C ASN A 101 8.63 11.36 -21.17
N GLY A 102 8.79 11.35 -19.86
CA GLY A 102 8.19 10.36 -18.99
C GLY A 102 8.13 10.82 -17.55
N TRP A 103 7.53 9.97 -16.73
CA TRP A 103 7.45 10.17 -15.30
C TRP A 103 8.77 9.81 -14.65
N GLN A 104 9.25 10.73 -13.83
CA GLN A 104 10.43 10.63 -12.98
C GLN A 104 10.00 10.92 -11.55
N TYR A 105 10.84 10.60 -10.58
CA TYR A 105 10.59 10.99 -9.19
C TYR A 105 11.84 11.50 -8.52
N TRP A 106 11.66 12.36 -7.54
CA TRP A 106 12.70 12.89 -6.68
C TRP A 106 12.24 12.84 -5.23
N VAL A 107 13.15 12.57 -4.31
CA VAL A 107 12.88 12.61 -2.87
C VAL A 107 13.69 13.76 -2.29
N ASN A 108 13.02 14.63 -1.53
CA ASN A 108 13.62 15.82 -0.88
C ASN A 108 14.36 16.75 -1.86
N TYR A 109 13.73 17.00 -3.03
CA TYR A 109 14.25 17.98 -3.99
C TYR A 109 14.29 19.40 -3.38
N PRO A 110 15.34 20.22 -3.60
CA PRO A 110 16.59 19.92 -4.34
C PRO A 110 17.73 19.39 -3.47
N ASP A 111 17.49 19.14 -2.17
CA ASP A 111 18.52 18.91 -1.16
C ASP A 111 19.21 17.55 -1.31
N GLU A 112 18.48 16.54 -1.80
CA GLU A 112 18.99 15.20 -2.02
C GLU A 112 19.22 14.91 -3.52
N PRO A 113 20.14 14.02 -3.90
CA PRO A 113 20.36 13.66 -5.28
C PRO A 113 19.19 12.88 -5.89
N LEU A 114 19.03 12.96 -7.22
CA LEU A 114 18.06 12.15 -7.96
C LEU A 114 18.27 10.64 -7.67
N PRO A 115 17.24 9.91 -7.25
CA PRO A 115 17.36 8.48 -6.97
C PRO A 115 17.79 7.65 -8.20
N TRP A 116 18.67 6.64 -7.96
CA TRP A 116 19.17 5.74 -8.99
C TRP A 116 18.45 4.37 -9.02
N VAL A 117 17.39 4.22 -8.24
CA VAL A 117 16.56 3.02 -8.16
C VAL A 117 15.13 3.36 -8.56
N GLY A 118 14.34 2.35 -8.91
CA GLY A 118 12.92 2.57 -9.20
C GLY A 118 12.11 2.96 -7.97
N ALA A 119 10.98 3.60 -8.18
CA ALA A 119 10.11 4.08 -7.12
C ALA A 119 9.57 2.94 -6.22
N ASP A 120 9.46 1.73 -6.74
CA ASP A 120 9.06 0.52 -6.02
C ASP A 120 10.17 -0.07 -5.12
N LYS A 121 11.39 0.49 -5.17
CA LYS A 121 12.57 0.06 -4.40
C LYS A 121 13.12 1.13 -3.46
N TYR A 122 12.77 2.39 -3.69
CA TYR A 122 13.26 3.49 -2.85
C TYR A 122 12.45 3.58 -1.57
N GLU A 123 13.06 3.23 -0.44
CA GLU A 123 12.46 3.33 0.89
C GLU A 123 12.41 4.80 1.33
N VAL A 124 11.20 5.30 1.60
CA VAL A 124 10.95 6.64 2.13
C VAL A 124 10.88 6.62 3.65
N LYS A 125 11.15 7.78 4.26
CA LYS A 125 11.17 7.99 5.71
C LYS A 125 10.10 9.00 6.12
N ASP A 126 9.80 9.02 7.41
CA ASP A 126 8.94 10.05 7.98
C ASP A 126 9.52 11.45 7.75
N GLY A 127 8.68 12.35 7.23
CA GLY A 127 9.07 13.71 6.87
C GLY A 127 9.63 13.88 5.46
N ASP A 128 9.82 12.82 4.68
CA ASP A 128 10.24 12.95 3.28
C ASP A 128 9.17 13.61 2.42
N THR A 129 9.62 14.36 1.41
CA THR A 129 8.78 14.84 0.31
C THR A 129 9.13 14.09 -0.96
N VAL A 130 8.14 13.46 -1.59
CA VAL A 130 8.30 12.75 -2.86
C VAL A 130 7.62 13.51 -3.98
N ASP A 131 8.39 13.96 -4.94
CA ASP A 131 7.93 14.65 -6.13
C ASP A 131 7.93 13.69 -7.33
N PHE A 132 6.74 13.35 -7.86
CA PHE A 132 6.63 12.74 -9.18
C PHE A 132 6.40 13.83 -10.20
N PHE A 133 7.27 13.92 -11.21
CA PHE A 133 7.25 14.99 -12.20
C PHE A 133 7.41 14.45 -13.61
N TYR A 134 6.75 15.10 -14.56
CA TYR A 134 6.73 14.68 -15.95
C TYR A 134 7.69 15.53 -16.79
N GLY A 135 8.55 14.88 -17.58
CA GLY A 135 9.42 15.56 -18.53
C GLY A 135 10.54 14.70 -19.09
N GLY A 136 11.37 15.31 -19.91
CA GLY A 136 12.58 14.72 -20.47
C GLY A 136 13.81 14.98 -19.61
N PHE A 137 14.98 14.66 -20.20
CA PHE A 137 16.26 14.89 -19.54
C PHE A 137 16.46 16.37 -19.15
N GLY A 138 16.82 16.59 -17.89
CA GLY A 138 17.08 17.94 -17.33
C GLY A 138 15.85 18.67 -16.81
N VAL A 139 14.65 18.09 -16.94
CA VAL A 139 13.45 18.60 -16.24
C VAL A 139 13.55 18.24 -14.75
N THR A 140 13.10 19.18 -13.92
CA THR A 140 13.08 19.05 -12.45
C THR A 140 11.69 19.34 -11.91
N PRO A 141 11.39 19.09 -10.64
CA PRO A 141 10.12 19.48 -10.01
C PRO A 141 9.74 20.95 -10.22
N ASP A 142 10.72 21.86 -10.32
CA ASP A 142 10.47 23.30 -10.53
C ASP A 142 10.15 23.68 -11.99
N THR A 143 10.55 22.82 -12.95
CA THR A 143 10.45 23.13 -14.39
C THR A 143 9.50 22.20 -15.14
N THR A 144 8.90 21.24 -14.44
CA THR A 144 7.94 20.27 -15.01
C THR A 144 6.63 20.92 -15.41
N GLU A 145 5.98 20.34 -16.40
CA GLU A 145 4.60 20.71 -16.77
C GLU A 145 3.53 20.04 -15.89
N MET A 146 3.88 18.97 -15.16
CA MET A 146 2.96 18.26 -14.29
C MET A 146 3.69 17.65 -13.09
N LEU A 147 3.26 18.01 -11.89
CA LEU A 147 3.86 17.64 -10.60
C LEU A 147 2.81 17.00 -9.69
N ILE A 148 3.20 15.90 -9.06
CA ILE A 148 2.51 15.32 -7.90
C ILE A 148 3.48 15.45 -6.72
N ARG A 149 3.14 16.23 -5.71
CA ARG A 149 3.96 16.42 -4.51
C ARG A 149 3.34 15.74 -3.31
N ILE A 150 4.10 14.89 -2.65
CA ILE A 150 3.63 14.01 -1.59
C ILE A 150 4.46 14.24 -0.33
N HIS A 151 3.81 14.68 0.75
CA HIS A 151 4.42 14.79 2.07
C HIS A 151 4.18 13.48 2.82
N VAL A 152 5.26 12.79 3.17
CA VAL A 152 5.21 11.42 3.70
C VAL A 152 5.26 11.43 5.21
N HIS A 153 4.30 10.74 5.84
CA HIS A 153 4.31 10.39 7.25
C HIS A 153 4.42 8.87 7.38
N VAL A 154 5.51 8.39 7.98
CA VAL A 154 5.72 6.96 8.21
C VAL A 154 5.41 6.64 9.66
N VAL A 155 4.46 5.73 9.90
CA VAL A 155 4.04 5.29 11.22
C VAL A 155 4.26 3.79 11.41
N GLU A 156 4.40 3.37 12.67
CA GLU A 156 4.41 1.97 13.05
C GLU A 156 3.06 1.62 13.66
N ASP A 157 2.52 0.48 13.26
CA ASP A 157 1.39 -0.12 13.91
C ASP A 157 1.87 -1.18 14.88
N ASN A 158 1.72 -0.92 16.17
CA ASN A 158 2.09 -1.82 17.27
C ASN A 158 0.87 -2.24 18.10
N GLU A 159 -0.33 -1.88 17.66
CA GLU A 159 -1.58 -2.27 18.31
C GLU A 159 -2.05 -3.62 17.78
N ALA A 160 -2.52 -4.45 18.68
CA ALA A 160 -3.09 -5.74 18.27
C ALA A 160 -4.53 -5.55 17.77
N PRO A 161 -4.95 -6.29 16.73
CA PRO A 161 -6.31 -6.23 16.23
C PRO A 161 -7.33 -6.71 17.29
N TYR A 162 -8.57 -6.29 17.15
CA TYR A 162 -9.69 -6.87 17.89
C TYR A 162 -10.13 -8.18 17.21
N ILE A 163 -10.51 -9.17 18.03
CA ILE A 163 -11.16 -10.41 17.55
C ILE A 163 -12.12 -10.97 18.59
N ASP A 164 -13.28 -11.43 18.16
CA ASP A 164 -14.19 -12.23 18.99
C ASP A 164 -14.88 -13.32 18.15
N ILE A 165 -15.16 -14.48 18.81
CA ILE A 165 -16.01 -15.54 18.26
C ILE A 165 -17.46 -15.19 18.61
N ILE A 166 -18.22 -14.77 17.60
CA ILE A 166 -19.62 -14.40 17.76
C ILE A 166 -20.56 -15.62 17.67
N LYS A 167 -20.07 -16.75 17.07
CA LYS A 167 -20.77 -18.02 17.04
C LYS A 167 -19.76 -19.17 17.05
N PRO A 168 -19.90 -20.16 17.99
CA PRO A 168 -20.93 -20.21 19.04
C PRO A 168 -20.68 -19.21 20.16
N GLU A 169 -21.75 -18.64 20.70
CA GLU A 169 -21.69 -17.85 21.92
C GLU A 169 -21.42 -18.71 23.17
N GLU A 170 -20.82 -18.13 24.20
CA GLU A 170 -20.67 -18.81 25.49
C GLU A 170 -22.02 -19.27 26.05
N GLY A 171 -22.10 -20.55 26.43
CA GLY A 171 -23.32 -21.16 26.96
C GLY A 171 -24.40 -21.44 25.93
N GLY A 172 -24.20 -21.11 24.66
CA GLY A 172 -25.17 -21.42 23.59
C GLY A 172 -25.36 -22.91 23.39
N ILE A 173 -26.61 -23.35 23.17
CA ILE A 173 -26.96 -24.68 22.73
C ILE A 173 -27.40 -24.61 21.27
N TYR A 174 -26.65 -25.25 20.40
CA TYR A 174 -26.88 -25.27 18.97
C TYR A 174 -27.34 -26.65 18.50
N ILE A 175 -28.39 -26.71 17.67
CA ILE A 175 -28.87 -27.92 17.01
C ILE A 175 -28.96 -27.61 15.52
N PHE A 176 -28.14 -28.30 14.68
CA PHE A 176 -28.04 -28.05 13.22
C PHE A 176 -27.92 -26.59 12.91
N ASP A 177 -26.84 -25.99 13.44
CA ASP A 177 -26.46 -24.59 13.19
C ASP A 177 -27.42 -23.51 13.77
N ARG A 178 -28.46 -23.91 14.51
CA ARG A 178 -29.44 -23.00 15.14
C ARG A 178 -29.25 -22.94 16.65
N GLU A 179 -29.11 -21.74 17.20
CA GLU A 179 -29.17 -21.55 18.64
C GLU A 179 -30.59 -21.76 19.13
N ILE A 180 -30.74 -22.68 20.14
CA ILE A 180 -32.04 -23.06 20.72
C ILE A 180 -32.20 -22.44 22.09
N LEU A 181 -31.13 -22.35 22.86
CA LEU A 181 -31.12 -21.89 24.27
C LEU A 181 -29.74 -21.40 24.65
N LYS A 182 -29.68 -20.50 25.63
CA LYS A 182 -28.41 -20.03 26.22
C LYS A 182 -28.40 -20.38 27.71
N LEU A 183 -27.38 -21.06 28.17
CA LEU A 183 -27.13 -21.43 29.57
C LEU A 183 -26.14 -20.45 30.23
N PRO A 184 -26.17 -20.28 31.54
CA PRO A 184 -25.13 -19.56 32.26
C PRO A 184 -23.85 -20.41 32.41
N SER A 185 -23.22 -20.74 31.29
CA SER A 185 -22.03 -21.60 31.15
C SER A 185 -21.03 -20.94 30.22
N LYS A 186 -19.75 -21.23 30.40
CA LYS A 186 -18.71 -20.87 29.42
C LYS A 186 -18.57 -21.86 28.30
N THR A 187 -19.25 -23.01 28.37
CA THR A 187 -19.18 -24.06 27.33
C THR A 187 -20.38 -23.94 26.43
N ALA A 188 -20.15 -23.85 25.11
CA ALA A 188 -21.21 -24.01 24.12
C ALA A 188 -21.43 -25.49 23.81
N PHE A 189 -22.68 -25.92 23.61
CA PHE A 189 -23.07 -27.28 23.31
C PHE A 189 -23.63 -27.33 21.89
N ILE A 190 -23.13 -28.28 21.11
CA ILE A 190 -23.41 -28.37 19.68
C ILE A 190 -23.89 -29.79 19.37
N ILE A 191 -25.00 -29.93 18.65
CA ILE A 191 -25.52 -31.16 18.13
C ILE A 191 -25.57 -31.06 16.60
N GLY A 192 -24.77 -31.89 15.92
CA GLY A 192 -24.60 -31.84 14.48
C GLY A 192 -23.57 -30.82 14.02
N GLU A 193 -23.74 -30.29 12.84
CA GLU A 193 -22.85 -29.28 12.24
C GLU A 193 -23.03 -27.88 12.85
N LEU A 194 -21.99 -27.05 12.78
CA LEU A 194 -22.01 -25.64 13.18
C LEU A 194 -21.17 -24.78 12.24
N THR A 195 -21.69 -23.64 11.84
CA THR A 195 -20.90 -22.58 11.24
C THR A 195 -20.29 -21.73 12.37
N VAL A 196 -18.96 -21.72 12.47
CA VAL A 196 -18.21 -20.84 13.36
C VAL A 196 -18.13 -19.48 12.69
N GLU A 197 -18.42 -18.44 13.45
CA GLU A 197 -18.35 -17.04 12.96
C GLU A 197 -17.51 -16.20 13.93
N ALA A 198 -16.61 -15.39 13.37
CA ALA A 198 -15.82 -14.41 14.11
C ALA A 198 -15.99 -13.00 13.53
N THR A 199 -15.79 -12.02 14.39
CA THR A 199 -15.62 -10.62 13.98
C THR A 199 -14.23 -10.16 14.38
N ALA A 200 -13.56 -9.42 13.49
CA ALA A 200 -12.24 -8.86 13.74
C ALA A 200 -12.17 -7.44 13.17
N GLY A 201 -11.31 -6.61 13.74
CA GLY A 201 -11.10 -5.24 13.27
C GLY A 201 -9.75 -4.71 13.74
N ASP A 202 -9.20 -3.80 12.97
CA ASP A 202 -8.00 -3.06 13.29
C ASP A 202 -8.12 -1.64 12.72
N GLU A 203 -7.73 -0.63 13.53
CA GLU A 203 -7.98 0.77 13.19
C GLU A 203 -6.91 1.37 12.27
N LEU A 204 -5.70 0.81 12.27
CA LEU A 204 -4.56 1.43 11.58
C LEU A 204 -4.15 0.66 10.33
N SER A 205 -3.73 -0.58 10.46
CA SER A 205 -3.25 -1.38 9.32
C SER A 205 -4.32 -2.26 8.68
N GLY A 206 -5.43 -2.50 9.37
CA GLY A 206 -6.52 -3.36 8.94
C GLY A 206 -6.18 -4.86 9.06
N ILE A 207 -7.21 -5.70 9.00
CA ILE A 207 -7.06 -7.16 9.12
C ILE A 207 -6.43 -7.74 7.85
N LYS A 208 -5.40 -8.57 8.03
CA LYS A 208 -4.78 -9.33 6.96
C LYS A 208 -5.49 -10.65 6.71
N TYR A 209 -5.80 -11.39 7.80
CA TYR A 209 -6.60 -12.62 7.78
C TYR A 209 -7.00 -13.04 9.19
N VAL A 210 -7.99 -13.94 9.27
CA VAL A 210 -8.39 -14.65 10.49
C VAL A 210 -8.14 -16.15 10.30
N GLU A 211 -7.57 -16.77 11.33
CA GLU A 211 -7.34 -18.21 11.40
C GLU A 211 -8.24 -18.83 12.47
N PHE A 212 -8.82 -20.00 12.15
CA PHE A 212 -9.57 -20.83 13.09
C PHE A 212 -8.78 -22.08 13.44
N TYR A 213 -8.71 -22.38 14.73
CA TYR A 213 -8.02 -23.55 15.26
C TYR A 213 -8.97 -24.41 16.10
N LEU A 214 -8.76 -25.70 16.09
CA LEU A 214 -9.41 -26.65 17.01
C LEU A 214 -8.31 -27.43 17.73
N ASP A 215 -8.29 -27.34 19.06
CA ASP A 215 -7.26 -27.94 19.92
C ASP A 215 -5.82 -27.63 19.45
N GLY A 216 -5.59 -26.39 19.01
CA GLY A 216 -4.30 -25.91 18.52
C GLY A 216 -3.96 -26.29 17.08
N ASN A 217 -4.83 -27.02 16.37
CA ASN A 217 -4.63 -27.39 14.96
C ASN A 217 -5.38 -26.43 14.05
N LEU A 218 -4.67 -25.83 13.09
CA LEU A 218 -5.26 -24.94 12.09
C LEU A 218 -6.31 -25.68 11.25
N GLN A 219 -7.50 -25.11 11.18
CA GLN A 219 -8.64 -25.64 10.41
C GLN A 219 -8.95 -24.80 9.18
N ALA A 220 -8.93 -23.46 9.34
CA ALA A 220 -9.25 -22.56 8.25
C ALA A 220 -8.44 -21.25 8.38
N LYS A 221 -8.18 -20.63 7.24
CA LYS A 221 -7.62 -19.30 7.10
C LYS A 221 -8.49 -18.51 6.13
N ILE A 222 -9.00 -17.37 6.57
CA ILE A 222 -9.97 -16.55 5.84
C ILE A 222 -9.38 -15.13 5.67
N ASP A 223 -9.14 -14.72 4.44
CA ASP A 223 -8.49 -13.46 4.12
C ASP A 223 -9.45 -12.26 4.09
N ASN A 224 -10.75 -12.48 3.98
CA ASN A 224 -11.76 -11.42 3.86
C ASN A 224 -13.03 -11.76 4.64
N GLU A 225 -13.73 -10.74 5.11
CA GLU A 225 -15.07 -10.92 5.69
C GLU A 225 -16.08 -11.51 4.69
N PRO A 226 -17.04 -12.31 5.17
CA PRO A 226 -17.25 -12.69 6.55
C PRO A 226 -16.28 -13.80 7.01
N TYR A 227 -15.74 -13.68 8.24
CA TYR A 227 -14.85 -14.69 8.80
C TYR A 227 -15.65 -15.86 9.34
N VAL A 228 -15.88 -16.86 8.48
CA VAL A 228 -16.71 -18.02 8.77
C VAL A 228 -15.99 -19.33 8.41
N TRP A 229 -16.19 -20.34 9.26
CA TRP A 229 -15.67 -21.68 9.04
C TRP A 229 -16.71 -22.75 9.44
N LYS A 230 -16.90 -23.78 8.62
CA LYS A 230 -17.82 -24.87 8.91
C LYS A 230 -17.15 -25.96 9.76
N LEU A 231 -17.66 -26.19 10.96
CA LEU A 231 -17.21 -27.23 11.89
C LEU A 231 -18.03 -28.51 11.64
N GLU A 232 -17.37 -29.55 11.16
CA GLU A 232 -17.96 -30.83 10.80
C GLU A 232 -17.11 -32.00 11.31
N ASP A 233 -17.69 -33.20 11.43
CA ASP A 233 -17.03 -34.49 11.71
C ASP A 233 -16.18 -34.51 13.00
N VAL A 234 -16.59 -33.75 14.01
CA VAL A 234 -15.90 -33.66 15.30
C VAL A 234 -16.85 -34.02 16.43
N ALA A 235 -16.35 -34.66 17.46
CA ALA A 235 -17.13 -35.07 18.63
C ALA A 235 -16.33 -34.96 19.92
N GLY A 236 -16.95 -34.52 21.00
CA GLY A 236 -16.32 -34.37 22.30
C GLY A 236 -16.15 -32.94 22.74
N LYS A 237 -15.28 -32.77 23.74
CA LYS A 237 -14.94 -31.44 24.27
C LYS A 237 -13.67 -30.92 23.57
N HIS A 238 -13.76 -29.73 23.03
CA HIS A 238 -12.68 -29.08 22.28
C HIS A 238 -12.49 -27.61 22.71
N ILE A 239 -11.32 -27.07 22.38
CA ILE A 239 -11.02 -25.65 22.47
C ILE A 239 -11.00 -25.11 21.03
N LEU A 240 -11.96 -24.25 20.72
CA LEU A 240 -12.03 -23.48 19.50
C LEU A 240 -11.28 -22.16 19.73
N GLU A 241 -10.28 -21.85 18.90
CA GLU A 241 -9.57 -20.56 18.94
C GLU A 241 -9.79 -19.84 17.60
N ALA A 242 -10.01 -18.54 17.65
CA ALA A 242 -9.92 -17.65 16.51
C ALA A 242 -8.77 -16.68 16.74
N LYS A 243 -7.96 -16.45 15.71
CA LYS A 243 -6.77 -15.62 15.75
C LYS A 243 -6.81 -14.63 14.59
N ALA A 244 -6.77 -13.33 14.88
CA ALA A 244 -6.65 -12.28 13.89
C ALA A 244 -5.19 -11.85 13.76
N ILE A 245 -4.77 -11.64 12.54
CA ILE A 245 -3.49 -11.04 12.18
C ILE A 245 -3.78 -9.80 11.34
N ASP A 246 -3.23 -8.65 11.71
CA ASP A 246 -3.31 -7.43 10.93
C ASP A 246 -2.26 -7.37 9.81
N ASN A 247 -2.29 -6.30 9.00
CA ASN A 247 -1.32 -6.13 7.92
C ASN A 247 0.08 -5.74 8.40
N ALA A 248 0.23 -5.19 9.61
CA ALA A 248 1.51 -4.88 10.24
C ALA A 248 2.15 -6.12 10.91
N GLY A 249 1.38 -7.18 11.15
CA GLY A 249 1.81 -8.45 11.73
C GLY A 249 1.51 -8.59 13.22
N ASN A 250 0.74 -7.68 13.84
CA ASN A 250 0.28 -7.84 15.21
C ASN A 250 -0.82 -8.89 15.30
N ILE A 251 -0.98 -9.50 16.46
CA ILE A 251 -1.79 -10.70 16.64
C ILE A 251 -2.69 -10.56 17.87
N ALA A 252 -3.95 -10.89 17.71
CA ALA A 252 -4.89 -11.13 18.80
C ALA A 252 -5.55 -12.48 18.66
N LYS A 253 -6.03 -13.03 19.76
CA LYS A 253 -6.74 -14.30 19.78
C LYS A 253 -7.84 -14.33 20.81
N THR A 254 -8.85 -15.16 20.57
CA THR A 254 -9.95 -15.47 21.46
C THR A 254 -10.25 -16.95 21.44
N GLU A 255 -10.76 -17.49 22.54
CA GLU A 255 -11.02 -18.92 22.69
C GLU A 255 -12.46 -19.16 23.14
N ARG A 256 -13.01 -20.34 22.75
CA ARG A 256 -14.31 -20.81 23.16
C ARG A 256 -14.25 -22.30 23.51
N ILE A 257 -14.76 -22.69 24.67
CA ILE A 257 -14.91 -24.09 25.02
C ILE A 257 -16.20 -24.61 24.35
N ILE A 258 -16.10 -25.66 23.58
CA ILE A 258 -17.23 -26.29 22.89
C ILE A 258 -17.32 -27.76 23.25
N TRP A 259 -18.56 -28.30 23.28
CA TRP A 259 -18.83 -29.71 23.41
C TRP A 259 -19.77 -30.14 22.27
N ILE A 260 -19.27 -31.05 21.44
CA ILE A 260 -19.96 -31.51 20.23
C ILE A 260 -20.47 -32.91 20.45
N LEU A 261 -21.75 -33.10 20.24
CA LEU A 261 -22.40 -34.43 20.19
C LEU A 261 -22.60 -34.78 18.72
N PRO A 262 -21.97 -35.87 18.23
CA PRO A 262 -22.21 -36.35 16.88
C PRO A 262 -23.62 -36.91 16.79
N LEU A 263 -24.21 -36.87 15.60
CA LEU A 263 -25.49 -37.53 15.27
C LEU A 263 -25.23 -38.85 14.57
#